data_7b12fbd19a93ffba78e990d937e483de
#
_entry.id   7b12fbd19a93ffba78e990d937e483de
#
_cell.length_a   1.000
_cell.length_b   1.000
_cell.length_c   1.000
_cell.angle_alpha   90.00
_cell.angle_beta   90.00
_cell.angle_gamma   90.00
#
_symmetry.space_group_name_H-M   'P 1'
#
loop_
_entity.id
_entity.type
_entity.pdbx_description
1 polymer ?
#
loop_
_entity_poly.entity_id
_entity_poly.type
_entity_poly.pdbx_seq_one_letter_code
_entity_poly.pdbx_strand_id
1 'polypeptide(L)'
;MTYCVRPYAATDAAETLEVFERSVRGLAGDAYSDEQVEAWVGSRTVAVWVAARVGQRISVASAGPHGPLVGLVALDVQDPAAGVDAHLDLMFVVPEASRQGIASALLEWAMGEALACGAARMSTFASRTAVPFFEARGFVVEAERTVWRSGVELQNFAMSRSLAPLLGA
;
A
#
# COMPACT_ATOMS: atom_id res chain seq x y z
N MET A 1 -11.49 -9.55 15.69
CA MET A 1 -12.38 -9.55 14.50
C MET A 1 -11.82 -10.50 13.47
N THR A 2 -12.67 -11.28 12.80
CA THR A 2 -12.24 -12.09 11.66
C THR A 2 -12.24 -11.19 10.44
N TYR A 3 -11.14 -11.16 9.68
CA TYR A 3 -11.06 -10.45 8.40
C TYR A 3 -10.87 -11.45 7.27
N CYS A 4 -11.21 -11.04 6.06
CA CYS A 4 -11.04 -11.84 4.84
C CYS A 4 -10.25 -11.04 3.81
N VAL A 5 -9.13 -11.60 3.32
CA VAL A 5 -8.37 -11.03 2.20
C VAL A 5 -8.83 -11.71 0.92
N ARG A 6 -9.17 -10.91 -0.10
CA ARG A 6 -9.66 -11.40 -1.40
C ARG A 6 -9.20 -10.49 -2.54
N PRO A 7 -9.17 -11.00 -3.77
CA PRO A 7 -8.97 -10.14 -4.94
C PRO A 7 -9.99 -8.99 -5.00
N TYR A 8 -9.53 -7.85 -5.50
CA TYR A 8 -10.37 -6.69 -5.79
C TYR A 8 -11.38 -7.00 -6.90
N ALA A 9 -12.58 -6.49 -6.76
CA ALA A 9 -13.63 -6.47 -7.80
C ALA A 9 -13.97 -5.02 -8.17
N ALA A 10 -14.44 -4.80 -9.40
CA ALA A 10 -14.78 -3.44 -9.86
C ALA A 10 -15.82 -2.74 -8.96
N THR A 11 -16.69 -3.51 -8.30
CA THR A 11 -17.67 -3.02 -7.32
C THR A 11 -17.04 -2.46 -6.06
N ASP A 12 -15.78 -2.76 -5.76
CA ASP A 12 -15.06 -2.28 -4.58
C ASP A 12 -14.50 -0.85 -4.77
N ALA A 13 -14.59 -0.29 -5.97
CA ALA A 13 -13.90 0.92 -6.35
C ALA A 13 -14.17 2.11 -5.40
N ALA A 14 -15.43 2.37 -5.10
CA ALA A 14 -15.80 3.48 -4.21
C ALA A 14 -15.30 3.23 -2.78
N GLU A 15 -15.49 2.02 -2.27
CA GLU A 15 -15.13 1.66 -0.91
C GLU A 15 -13.59 1.63 -0.71
N THR A 16 -12.81 1.25 -1.74
CA THR A 16 -11.34 1.35 -1.67
C THR A 16 -10.84 2.79 -1.62
N LEU A 17 -11.51 3.73 -2.29
CA LEU A 17 -11.20 5.15 -2.15
C LEU A 17 -11.50 5.64 -0.73
N GLU A 18 -12.63 5.24 -0.15
CA GLU A 18 -12.97 5.57 1.24
C GLU A 18 -11.95 4.99 2.24
N VAL A 19 -11.50 3.74 2.04
CA VAL A 19 -10.45 3.13 2.87
C VAL A 19 -9.17 3.96 2.82
N PHE A 20 -8.75 4.40 1.63
CA PHE A 20 -7.60 5.27 1.46
C PHE A 20 -7.76 6.58 2.23
N GLU A 21 -8.85 7.31 2.02
CA GLU A 21 -9.09 8.61 2.65
C GLU A 21 -9.16 8.50 4.18
N ARG A 22 -9.89 7.52 4.70
CA ARG A 22 -10.00 7.26 6.14
C ARG A 22 -8.66 6.90 6.76
N SER A 23 -7.89 6.06 6.05
CA SER A 23 -6.57 5.64 6.54
C SER A 23 -5.61 6.81 6.63
N VAL A 24 -5.53 7.66 5.60
CA VAL A 24 -4.64 8.82 5.60
C VAL A 24 -5.04 9.79 6.71
N ARG A 25 -6.33 10.15 6.82
CA ARG A 25 -6.79 11.09 7.85
C ARG A 25 -6.64 10.56 9.28
N GLY A 26 -6.81 9.25 9.47
CA GLY A 26 -6.78 8.66 10.81
C GLY A 26 -5.40 8.17 11.28
N LEU A 27 -4.49 7.88 10.36
CA LEU A 27 -3.17 7.32 10.69
C LEU A 27 -2.01 8.28 10.46
N ALA A 28 -2.26 9.44 9.86
CA ALA A 28 -1.25 10.47 9.70
C ALA A 28 -0.78 11.02 11.08
N GLY A 29 -1.72 11.10 12.03
CA GLY A 29 -1.45 11.50 13.42
C GLY A 29 -0.60 12.77 13.52
N ASP A 30 0.27 12.84 14.51
CA ASP A 30 1.17 13.98 14.73
C ASP A 30 2.35 14.04 13.72
N ALA A 31 2.45 13.07 12.81
CA ALA A 31 3.55 12.99 11.84
C ALA A 31 3.38 13.97 10.66
N TYR A 32 2.15 14.42 10.41
CA TYR A 32 1.78 15.32 9.31
C TYR A 32 0.84 16.41 9.80
N SER A 33 0.96 17.63 9.23
CA SER A 33 -0.01 18.71 9.49
C SER A 33 -1.34 18.43 8.78
N ASP A 34 -2.42 19.10 9.23
CA ASP A 34 -3.74 19.02 8.59
C ASP A 34 -3.67 19.38 7.10
N GLU A 35 -2.87 20.39 6.74
CA GLU A 35 -2.64 20.80 5.36
C GLU A 35 -1.97 19.69 4.54
N GLN A 36 -0.98 19.02 5.12
CA GLN A 36 -0.31 17.87 4.49
C GLN A 36 -1.26 16.68 4.29
N VAL A 37 -2.10 16.39 5.28
CA VAL A 37 -3.12 15.34 5.20
C VAL A 37 -4.12 15.63 4.09
N GLU A 38 -4.65 16.85 4.02
CA GLU A 38 -5.60 17.23 2.97
C GLU A 38 -4.95 17.27 1.58
N ALA A 39 -3.71 17.71 1.48
CA ALA A 39 -2.96 17.65 0.23
C ALA A 39 -2.69 16.20 -0.24
N TRP A 40 -2.43 15.29 0.70
CA TRP A 40 -2.23 13.86 0.41
C TRP A 40 -3.53 13.20 -0.04
N VAL A 41 -4.63 13.40 0.68
CA VAL A 41 -5.95 12.89 0.31
C VAL A 41 -6.38 13.48 -1.02
N GLY A 42 -6.27 14.79 -1.18
CA GLY A 42 -6.72 15.51 -2.37
C GLY A 42 -8.21 15.31 -2.66
N SER A 43 -8.68 15.86 -3.75
CA SER A 43 -10.06 15.63 -4.24
C SER A 43 -10.00 14.62 -5.41
N ARG A 44 -10.32 13.37 -5.14
CA ARG A 44 -10.36 12.31 -6.16
C ARG A 44 -11.78 11.84 -6.37
N THR A 45 -12.17 11.72 -7.63
CA THR A 45 -13.39 10.98 -7.99
C THR A 45 -13.06 9.49 -8.09
N VAL A 46 -14.06 8.63 -7.91
CA VAL A 46 -13.90 7.18 -8.10
C VAL A 46 -13.36 6.86 -9.49
N ALA A 47 -13.76 7.59 -10.52
CA ALA A 47 -13.26 7.38 -11.89
C ALA A 47 -11.73 7.64 -11.99
N VAL A 48 -11.25 8.74 -11.40
CA VAL A 48 -9.80 9.03 -11.36
C VAL A 48 -9.05 8.01 -10.52
N TRP A 49 -9.65 7.58 -9.40
CA TRP A 49 -9.10 6.56 -8.53
C TRP A 49 -8.89 5.23 -9.27
N VAL A 50 -9.90 4.76 -10.01
CA VAL A 50 -9.84 3.53 -10.82
C VAL A 50 -8.85 3.67 -11.98
N ALA A 51 -8.90 4.78 -12.73
CA ALA A 51 -8.03 5.01 -13.88
C ALA A 51 -6.53 4.94 -13.52
N ALA A 52 -6.17 5.44 -12.33
CA ALA A 52 -4.78 5.42 -11.84
C ALA A 52 -4.27 4.00 -11.51
N ARG A 53 -5.14 2.99 -11.48
CA ARG A 53 -4.83 1.60 -11.07
C ARG A 53 -5.03 0.57 -12.15
N VAL A 54 -5.22 1.02 -13.36
CA VAL A 54 -5.32 0.12 -14.52
C VAL A 54 -4.01 -0.65 -14.67
N GLY A 55 -4.11 -1.98 -14.72
CA GLY A 55 -2.94 -2.87 -14.83
C GLY A 55 -2.32 -3.30 -13.51
N GLN A 56 -2.69 -2.68 -12.38
CA GLN A 56 -2.21 -3.10 -11.06
C GLN A 56 -2.89 -4.39 -10.59
N ARG A 57 -2.18 -5.17 -9.79
CA ARG A 57 -2.74 -6.28 -9.02
C ARG A 57 -3.22 -5.74 -7.67
N ILE A 58 -4.50 -5.92 -7.37
CA ILE A 58 -5.13 -5.33 -6.19
C ILE A 58 -5.80 -6.41 -5.36
N SER A 59 -5.61 -6.34 -4.05
CA SER A 59 -6.35 -7.14 -3.07
C SER A 59 -6.95 -6.23 -2.00
N VAL A 60 -8.04 -6.68 -1.42
CA VAL A 60 -8.77 -5.97 -0.37
C VAL A 60 -8.94 -6.86 0.85
N ALA A 61 -9.03 -6.23 2.02
CA ALA A 61 -9.40 -6.89 3.26
C ALA A 61 -10.76 -6.38 3.72
N SER A 62 -11.68 -7.28 4.04
CA SER A 62 -13.01 -6.96 4.56
C SER A 62 -13.20 -7.45 6.00
N ALA A 63 -14.07 -6.81 6.76
CA ALA A 63 -14.47 -7.22 8.10
C ALA A 63 -15.43 -8.43 8.00
N GLY A 64 -14.89 -9.61 7.77
CA GLY A 64 -15.63 -10.83 7.46
C GLY A 64 -16.00 -10.95 5.98
N PRO A 65 -16.65 -12.06 5.56
CA PRO A 65 -16.87 -12.40 4.14
C PRO A 65 -17.74 -11.40 3.36
N HIS A 66 -18.61 -10.67 4.05
CA HIS A 66 -19.56 -9.71 3.45
C HIS A 66 -19.57 -8.35 4.18
N GLY A 67 -18.58 -8.13 5.03
CA GLY A 67 -18.44 -6.88 5.77
C GLY A 67 -17.78 -5.78 4.95
N PRO A 68 -17.75 -4.56 5.49
CA PRO A 68 -17.12 -3.42 4.84
C PRO A 68 -15.62 -3.64 4.64
N LEU A 69 -15.06 -2.98 3.64
CA LEU A 69 -13.62 -2.99 3.41
C LEU A 69 -12.89 -2.25 4.55
N VAL A 70 -11.82 -2.87 5.02
CA VAL A 70 -10.97 -2.34 6.10
C VAL A 70 -9.52 -2.17 5.68
N GLY A 71 -9.16 -2.62 4.49
CA GLY A 71 -7.81 -2.46 3.95
C GLY A 71 -7.74 -2.74 2.46
N LEU A 72 -6.69 -2.23 1.83
CA LEU A 72 -6.36 -2.51 0.44
C LEU A 72 -4.84 -2.52 0.24
N VAL A 73 -4.41 -3.23 -0.80
CA VAL A 73 -3.06 -3.23 -1.32
C VAL A 73 -3.10 -3.19 -2.85
N ALA A 74 -2.23 -2.41 -3.46
CA ALA A 74 -2.05 -2.36 -4.91
C ALA A 74 -0.57 -2.53 -5.27
N LEU A 75 -0.31 -3.40 -6.24
CA LEU A 75 1.01 -3.82 -6.67
C LEU A 75 1.16 -3.60 -8.18
N ASP A 76 2.20 -2.87 -8.56
CA ASP A 76 2.70 -2.81 -9.92
C ASP A 76 3.76 -3.89 -10.11
N VAL A 77 3.59 -4.72 -11.12
CA VAL A 77 4.59 -5.68 -11.53
C VAL A 77 5.00 -5.34 -12.96
N GLN A 78 6.23 -4.87 -13.11
CA GLN A 78 6.80 -4.61 -14.43
C GLN A 78 7.32 -5.92 -15.03
N ASP A 79 7.49 -5.98 -16.37
CA ASP A 79 7.73 -7.21 -17.13
C ASP A 79 8.93 -8.03 -16.59
N PRO A 80 8.73 -9.34 -16.31
CA PRO A 80 9.77 -10.26 -15.85
C PRO A 80 10.98 -10.41 -16.77
N ALA A 81 10.81 -10.21 -18.06
CA ALA A 81 11.87 -10.37 -19.05
C ALA A 81 12.99 -9.32 -18.91
N ALA A 82 12.78 -8.26 -18.12
CA ALA A 82 13.71 -7.15 -17.96
C ALA A 82 14.41 -7.08 -16.58
N GLY A 83 14.29 -8.13 -15.74
CA GLY A 83 14.83 -8.08 -14.36
C GLY A 83 13.86 -7.37 -13.42
N VAL A 84 12.66 -7.92 -13.31
CA VAL A 84 11.49 -7.29 -12.70
C VAL A 84 11.64 -7.01 -11.23
N ASP A 85 11.44 -5.77 -10.91
CA ASP A 85 11.11 -5.32 -9.58
C ASP A 85 9.58 -5.14 -9.47
N ALA A 86 9.00 -5.59 -8.39
CA ALA A 86 7.62 -5.26 -8.05
C ALA A 86 7.61 -3.95 -7.24
N HIS A 87 6.62 -3.09 -7.49
CA HIS A 87 6.41 -1.87 -6.72
C HIS A 87 5.09 -1.93 -5.96
N LEU A 88 5.15 -1.91 -4.64
CA LEU A 88 3.99 -1.77 -3.78
C LEU A 88 3.57 -0.30 -3.79
N ASP A 89 2.58 0.03 -4.62
CA ASP A 89 2.11 1.41 -4.83
C ASP A 89 1.25 1.91 -3.67
N LEU A 90 0.32 1.07 -3.21
CA LEU A 90 -0.58 1.39 -2.11
C LEU A 90 -0.68 0.24 -1.10
N MET A 91 -0.72 0.60 0.17
CA MET A 91 -1.16 -0.29 1.24
C MET A 91 -1.76 0.54 2.37
N PHE A 92 -3.06 0.36 2.60
CA PHE A 92 -3.81 1.11 3.59
C PHE A 92 -4.71 0.19 4.41
N VAL A 93 -4.83 0.48 5.71
CA VAL A 93 -5.75 -0.16 6.63
C VAL A 93 -6.42 0.93 7.45
N VAL A 94 -7.74 0.89 7.58
CA VAL A 94 -8.47 1.90 8.36
C VAL A 94 -8.07 1.88 9.84
N PRO A 95 -8.11 3.02 10.55
CA PRO A 95 -7.63 3.12 11.93
C PRO A 95 -8.22 2.09 12.88
N GLU A 96 -9.52 1.87 12.81
CA GLU A 96 -10.26 0.95 13.69
C GLU A 96 -9.91 -0.53 13.47
N ALA A 97 -9.30 -0.86 12.34
CA ALA A 97 -8.82 -2.20 12.01
C ALA A 97 -7.29 -2.34 12.15
N SER A 98 -6.62 -1.31 12.65
CA SER A 98 -5.18 -1.32 12.87
C SER A 98 -4.77 -2.35 13.93
N ARG A 99 -3.52 -2.82 13.85
CA ARG A 99 -2.91 -3.79 14.78
C ARG A 99 -3.62 -5.14 14.90
N GLN A 100 -4.45 -5.49 13.91
CA GLN A 100 -5.15 -6.79 13.85
C GLN A 100 -4.50 -7.76 12.84
N GLY A 101 -3.29 -7.48 12.36
CA GLY A 101 -2.58 -8.32 11.39
C GLY A 101 -2.94 -8.10 9.93
N ILE A 102 -3.92 -7.25 9.63
CA ILE A 102 -4.44 -7.03 8.27
C ILE A 102 -3.35 -6.51 7.33
N ALA A 103 -2.56 -5.51 7.75
CA ALA A 103 -1.47 -4.99 6.94
C ALA A 103 -0.41 -6.06 6.63
N SER A 104 -0.14 -6.98 7.58
CA SER A 104 0.76 -8.11 7.35
C SER A 104 0.22 -9.07 6.30
N ALA A 105 -1.07 -9.43 6.40
CA ALA A 105 -1.70 -10.32 5.43
C ALA A 105 -1.76 -9.72 4.02
N LEU A 106 -2.03 -8.41 3.90
CA LEU A 106 -2.00 -7.70 2.63
C LEU A 106 -0.58 -7.65 2.02
N LEU A 107 0.44 -7.41 2.84
CA LEU A 107 1.82 -7.43 2.39
C LEU A 107 2.27 -8.84 1.99
N GLU A 108 1.90 -9.87 2.73
CA GLU A 108 2.17 -11.27 2.39
C GLU A 108 1.55 -11.65 1.05
N TRP A 109 0.30 -11.24 0.82
CA TRP A 109 -0.35 -11.43 -0.47
C TRP A 109 0.44 -10.73 -1.59
N ALA A 110 0.83 -9.46 -1.42
CA ALA A 110 1.57 -8.71 -2.42
C ALA A 110 2.96 -9.33 -2.72
N MET A 111 3.66 -9.82 -1.69
CA MET A 111 4.93 -10.53 -1.87
C MET A 111 4.74 -11.85 -2.62
N GLY A 112 3.66 -12.59 -2.32
CA GLY A 112 3.32 -13.82 -3.04
C GLY A 112 3.05 -13.56 -4.53
N GLU A 113 2.29 -12.52 -4.86
CA GLU A 113 2.03 -12.10 -6.24
C GLU A 113 3.32 -11.67 -6.97
N ALA A 114 4.16 -10.88 -6.29
CA ALA A 114 5.44 -10.46 -6.86
C ALA A 114 6.34 -11.66 -7.18
N LEU A 115 6.48 -12.60 -6.24
CA LEU A 115 7.25 -13.84 -6.44
C LEU A 115 6.67 -14.71 -7.56
N ALA A 116 5.34 -14.83 -7.65
CA ALA A 116 4.68 -15.59 -8.70
C ALA A 116 4.93 -14.98 -10.10
N CYS A 117 5.22 -13.68 -10.16
CA CYS A 117 5.62 -12.98 -11.39
C CYS A 117 7.13 -13.01 -11.64
N GLY A 118 7.92 -13.64 -10.77
CA GLY A 118 9.37 -13.72 -10.91
C GLY A 118 10.14 -12.50 -10.40
N ALA A 119 9.50 -11.62 -9.63
CA ALA A 119 10.19 -10.46 -9.06
C ALA A 119 11.22 -10.89 -8.01
N ALA A 120 12.43 -10.38 -8.14
CA ALA A 120 13.51 -10.63 -7.18
C ALA A 120 13.54 -9.60 -6.04
N ARG A 121 12.88 -8.47 -6.22
CA ARG A 121 12.88 -7.33 -5.30
C ARG A 121 11.51 -6.67 -5.28
N MET A 122 11.12 -6.17 -4.10
CA MET A 122 9.95 -5.31 -3.94
C MET A 122 10.38 -3.95 -3.41
N SER A 123 9.87 -2.89 -4.03
CA SER A 123 10.06 -1.51 -3.59
C SER A 123 8.74 -0.88 -3.15
N THR A 124 8.81 0.19 -2.39
CA THR A 124 7.65 1.03 -2.00
C THR A 124 8.09 2.44 -1.66
N PHE A 125 7.13 3.38 -1.66
CA PHE A 125 7.30 4.71 -1.11
C PHE A 125 6.50 4.82 0.19
N ALA A 126 7.17 4.55 1.31
CA ALA A 126 6.52 4.53 2.61
C ALA A 126 6.33 5.93 3.18
N SER A 127 5.18 6.18 3.79
CA SER A 127 4.99 7.35 4.64
C SER A 127 5.85 7.26 5.89
N ARG A 128 6.10 8.41 6.53
CA ARG A 128 6.86 8.48 7.79
C ARG A 128 6.32 7.52 8.86
N THR A 129 5.00 7.39 8.95
CA THR A 129 4.34 6.50 9.92
C THR A 129 4.41 5.02 9.53
N ALA A 130 4.64 4.70 8.25
CA ALA A 130 4.71 3.33 7.75
C ALA A 130 6.14 2.74 7.76
N VAL A 131 7.17 3.57 7.84
CA VAL A 131 8.59 3.12 7.84
C VAL A 131 8.82 2.00 8.87
N PRO A 132 8.45 2.14 10.16
CA PRO A 132 8.73 1.08 11.15
C PRO A 132 8.02 -0.25 10.82
N PHE A 133 6.85 -0.20 10.18
CA PHE A 133 6.15 -1.41 9.75
C PHE A 133 6.93 -2.16 8.68
N PHE A 134 7.48 -1.45 7.69
CA PHE A 134 8.25 -2.04 6.60
C PHE A 134 9.63 -2.51 7.07
N GLU A 135 10.32 -1.75 7.92
CA GLU A 135 11.60 -2.15 8.52
C GLU A 135 11.49 -3.47 9.28
N ALA A 136 10.45 -3.61 10.12
CA ALA A 136 10.17 -4.85 10.85
C ALA A 136 9.90 -6.05 9.93
N ARG A 137 9.73 -5.82 8.61
CA ARG A 137 9.51 -6.85 7.58
C ARG A 137 10.64 -6.94 6.56
N GLY A 138 11.82 -6.42 6.94
CA GLY A 138 13.05 -6.57 6.18
C GLY A 138 13.18 -5.63 4.99
N PHE A 139 12.36 -4.58 4.90
CA PHE A 139 12.62 -3.47 3.98
C PHE A 139 13.70 -2.57 4.57
N VAL A 140 14.51 -2.00 3.70
CA VAL A 140 15.53 -1.02 4.08
C VAL A 140 15.20 0.32 3.42
N VAL A 141 15.45 1.41 4.16
CA VAL A 141 15.33 2.76 3.63
C VAL A 141 16.52 3.01 2.69
N GLU A 142 16.25 3.38 1.45
CA GLU A 142 17.26 3.71 0.45
C GLU A 142 17.46 5.21 0.33
N ALA A 143 16.37 5.98 0.41
CA ALA A 143 16.40 7.43 0.34
C ALA A 143 15.18 8.06 0.98
N GLU A 144 15.37 9.21 1.59
CA GLU A 144 14.30 10.15 1.91
C GLU A 144 13.96 10.95 0.65
N ARG A 145 12.67 11.20 0.43
CA ARG A 145 12.17 11.89 -0.76
C ARG A 145 11.21 13.00 -0.37
N THR A 146 11.35 14.12 -1.04
CA THR A 146 10.37 15.20 -1.01
C THR A 146 9.45 15.09 -2.22
N VAL A 147 8.16 15.09 -1.99
CA VAL A 147 7.12 15.07 -3.02
C VAL A 147 6.15 16.23 -2.81
N TRP A 148 5.67 16.81 -3.89
CA TRP A 148 4.72 17.91 -3.85
C TRP A 148 3.32 17.44 -4.24
N ARG A 149 2.33 17.79 -3.43
CA ARG A 149 0.91 17.54 -3.69
C ARG A 149 0.13 18.83 -3.48
N SER A 150 -0.55 19.30 -4.52
CA SER A 150 -1.33 20.56 -4.44
C SER A 150 -0.53 21.75 -3.88
N GLY A 151 0.77 21.84 -4.18
CA GLY A 151 1.65 22.91 -3.66
C GLY A 151 2.17 22.71 -2.24
N VAL A 152 1.81 21.59 -1.58
CA VAL A 152 2.26 21.25 -0.23
C VAL A 152 3.39 20.21 -0.31
N GLU A 153 4.43 20.44 0.49
CA GLU A 153 5.56 19.52 0.61
C GLU A 153 5.20 18.34 1.51
N LEU A 154 5.47 17.13 1.03
CA LEU A 154 5.32 15.88 1.77
C LEU A 154 6.62 15.10 1.70
N GLN A 155 6.97 14.43 2.79
CA GLN A 155 8.10 13.50 2.84
C GLN A 155 7.62 12.07 2.77
N ASN A 156 8.30 11.25 1.96
CA ASN A 156 8.20 9.81 1.99
C ASN A 156 9.58 9.17 1.84
N PHE A 157 9.64 7.86 2.01
CA PHE A 157 10.87 7.10 2.04
C PHE A 157 10.83 6.02 0.96
N ALA A 158 11.80 6.06 0.05
CA ALA A 158 12.03 4.95 -0.85
C ALA A 158 12.58 3.79 -0.04
N MET A 159 11.88 2.68 -0.05
CA MET A 159 12.28 1.47 0.65
C MET A 159 12.25 0.27 -0.28
N SER A 160 13.08 -0.73 -0.02
CA SER A 160 13.05 -1.97 -0.77
C SER A 160 13.45 -3.17 0.07
N ARG A 161 13.08 -4.35 -0.44
CA ARG A 161 13.40 -5.65 0.12
C ARG A 161 13.69 -6.64 -0.99
N SER A 162 14.72 -7.49 -0.83
CA SER A 162 14.91 -8.69 -1.65
C SER A 162 13.79 -9.70 -1.37
N LEU A 163 13.22 -10.26 -2.43
CA LEU A 163 12.24 -11.35 -2.38
C LEU A 163 12.88 -12.71 -2.65
N ALA A 164 14.10 -12.73 -3.24
CA ALA A 164 14.81 -13.96 -3.44
C ALA A 164 15.04 -14.66 -2.09
N PRO A 165 14.90 -16.00 -2.01
CA PRO A 165 15.37 -16.73 -0.84
C PRO A 165 16.85 -16.40 -0.67
N LEU A 166 17.27 -16.07 0.57
CA LEU A 166 18.69 -16.03 0.90
C LEU A 166 19.24 -17.39 0.52
N LEU A 167 19.91 -17.48 -0.64
CA LEU A 167 20.66 -18.69 -1.01
C LEU A 167 21.63 -18.94 0.13
N GLY A 168 21.42 -20.06 0.82
CA GLY A 168 21.97 -20.36 2.12
C GLY A 168 23.47 -20.09 2.25
N ALA A 169 23.78 -19.59 3.43
CA ALA A 169 25.13 -19.70 3.97
C ALA A 169 25.40 -21.14 4.43
#